data_c83a9ad39fa76d0d885e5d2587a6179d
#
_entry.id   c83a9ad39fa76d0d885e5d2587a6179d
#
_cell.length_a   1.000
_cell.length_b   1.000
_cell.length_c   1.000
_cell.angle_alpha   90.00
_cell.angle_beta   90.00
_cell.angle_gamma   90.00
#
_symmetry.space_group_name_H-M   'P 1'
#
loop_
_entity.id
_entity.type
_entity.pdbx_description
1 polymer ?
#
loop_
_entity_poly.entity_id
_entity_poly.type
_entity_poly.pdbx_seq_one_letter_code
_entity_poly.pdbx_strand_id
1 'polypeptide(L)'
;MSAGWMLIRVGCRLQLRLPQSTPLIAMLSVHHSRYGDLVRADDLMTSPGVPFAGYRDGFGNWCTRLVAPAGAFVLSTDGVFRDTGQPDPVTPAAQQHAVQDLPDETLAYLLGSRYCDTDLLSDEAWRRFGQTAPGWARVQAVCDFVHGHLSFGYHHARPTRTAAQALA
;
A
#
# COMPACT_ATOMS: atom_id res chain seq x y z
N MET A 1 16.74 23.67 -19.26
CA MET A 1 16.18 23.87 -17.92
C MET A 1 16.45 22.57 -17.17
N SER A 2 17.30 22.58 -16.13
CA SER A 2 17.58 21.39 -15.35
C SER A 2 16.30 21.01 -14.59
N ALA A 3 15.78 19.81 -14.82
CA ALA A 3 14.71 19.27 -14.01
C ALA A 3 15.21 19.24 -12.56
N GLY A 4 14.64 20.09 -11.72
CA GLY A 4 14.97 20.10 -10.30
C GLY A 4 14.43 18.80 -9.67
N TRP A 5 15.31 18.05 -9.00
CA TRP A 5 14.93 16.89 -8.23
C TRP A 5 14.46 17.32 -6.84
N MET A 6 13.38 16.72 -6.38
CA MET A 6 12.93 16.80 -5.00
C MET A 6 13.53 15.62 -4.20
N LEU A 7 13.93 15.88 -2.96
CA LEU A 7 14.30 14.81 -2.03
C LEU A 7 13.14 14.59 -1.05
N ILE A 8 12.68 13.36 -1.01
CA ILE A 8 11.61 12.95 -0.11
C ILE A 8 12.21 12.04 0.97
N ARG A 9 12.07 12.42 2.24
CA ARG A 9 12.41 11.56 3.36
C ARG A 9 11.21 10.70 3.72
N VAL A 10 11.40 9.38 3.70
CA VAL A 10 10.36 8.38 3.98
C VAL A 10 10.86 7.47 5.09
N GLY A 11 10.05 7.25 6.09
CA GLY A 11 10.39 6.36 7.18
C GLY A 11 9.31 6.36 8.26
N CYS A 12 9.51 5.47 9.22
CA CYS A 12 8.63 5.37 10.38
C CYS A 12 9.39 4.90 11.61
N ARG A 13 8.79 5.08 12.77
CA ARG A 13 9.23 4.51 14.02
C ARG A 13 8.03 3.93 14.75
N LEU A 14 8.00 2.60 14.88
CA LEU A 14 6.95 1.86 15.56
C LEU A 14 7.48 1.41 16.93
N GLN A 15 6.76 1.75 17.99
CA GLN A 15 7.05 1.31 19.34
C GLN A 15 6.00 0.29 19.77
N LEU A 16 6.44 -0.91 20.06
CA LEU A 16 5.57 -2.02 20.45
C LEU A 16 5.86 -2.41 21.90
N ARG A 17 4.84 -2.86 22.60
CA ARG A 17 4.99 -3.53 23.89
C ARG A 17 4.38 -4.94 23.74
N LEU A 18 5.23 -5.94 23.75
CA LEU A 18 4.85 -7.33 23.47
C LEU A 18 4.78 -8.12 24.79
N PRO A 19 3.68 -8.83 25.05
CA PRO A 19 3.55 -9.63 26.27
C PRO A 19 4.45 -10.86 26.28
N GLN A 20 4.84 -11.32 25.09
CA GLN A 20 5.69 -12.50 24.88
C GLN A 20 6.53 -12.35 23.62
N SER A 21 7.49 -13.27 23.41
CA SER A 21 8.21 -13.36 22.14
C SER A 21 7.23 -13.55 20.99
N THR A 22 7.29 -12.67 19.96
CA THR A 22 6.28 -12.57 18.91
C THR A 22 6.91 -12.58 17.53
N PRO A 23 6.56 -13.54 16.65
CA PRO A 23 6.94 -13.48 15.24
C PRO A 23 6.27 -12.29 14.55
N LEU A 24 7.04 -11.53 13.77
CA LEU A 24 6.58 -10.37 13.02
C LEU A 24 7.01 -10.46 11.56
N ILE A 25 6.16 -9.94 10.67
CA ILE A 25 6.51 -9.62 9.29
C ILE A 25 6.33 -8.10 9.15
N ALA A 26 7.43 -7.40 8.87
CA ALA A 26 7.42 -5.96 8.66
C ALA A 26 7.51 -5.65 7.16
N MET A 27 6.60 -4.83 6.65
CA MET A 27 6.62 -4.28 5.28
C MET A 27 6.77 -2.76 5.40
N LEU A 28 7.99 -2.33 5.71
CA LEU A 28 8.31 -0.93 6.04
C LEU A 28 9.30 -0.32 5.05
N SER A 29 9.79 -1.09 4.09
CA SER A 29 10.68 -0.62 3.03
C SER A 29 9.88 -0.12 1.83
N VAL A 30 10.46 0.81 1.10
CA VAL A 30 9.90 1.31 -0.16
C VAL A 30 9.88 0.19 -1.20
N HIS A 31 8.85 0.17 -2.04
CA HIS A 31 8.70 -0.84 -3.08
C HIS A 31 9.89 -0.86 -4.04
N HIS A 32 10.29 -2.04 -4.50
CA HIS A 32 11.50 -2.26 -5.30
C HIS A 32 11.55 -1.43 -6.59
N SER A 33 10.41 -1.06 -7.19
CA SER A 33 10.36 -0.20 -8.38
C SER A 33 10.96 1.19 -8.16
N ARG A 34 11.12 1.61 -6.89
CA ARG A 34 11.71 2.89 -6.51
C ARG A 34 13.16 2.78 -6.02
N TYR A 35 13.77 1.60 -6.09
CA TYR A 35 15.17 1.43 -5.62
C TYR A 35 16.18 2.25 -6.42
N GLY A 36 15.92 2.50 -7.70
CA GLY A 36 16.75 3.38 -8.52
C GLY A 36 16.79 4.85 -8.07
N ASP A 37 15.79 5.26 -7.28
CA ASP A 37 15.66 6.63 -6.77
C ASP A 37 16.26 6.80 -5.36
N LEU A 38 16.78 5.72 -4.78
CA LEU A 38 17.32 5.71 -3.42
C LEU A 38 18.58 6.55 -3.32
N VAL A 39 18.59 7.56 -2.47
CA VAL A 39 19.76 8.38 -2.12
C VAL A 39 20.36 7.94 -0.79
N ARG A 40 19.52 7.56 0.15
CA ARG A 40 19.89 6.93 1.42
C ARG A 40 18.98 5.73 1.67
N ALA A 41 19.60 4.58 1.98
CA ALA A 41 18.89 3.33 2.24
C ALA A 41 17.85 3.46 3.36
N ASP A 42 16.74 2.76 3.20
CA ASP A 42 15.64 2.64 4.15
C ASP A 42 15.75 1.37 5.00
N ASP A 43 16.97 1.00 5.39
CA ASP A 43 17.26 -0.21 6.14
C ASP A 43 16.44 -0.30 7.42
N LEU A 44 15.88 -1.49 7.67
CA LEU A 44 15.15 -1.75 8.90
C LEU A 44 16.12 -1.84 10.09
N MET A 45 15.87 -1.03 11.09
CA MET A 45 16.57 -1.03 12.38
C MET A 45 15.63 -1.54 13.48
N THR A 46 16.17 -2.33 14.39
CA THR A 46 15.42 -2.83 15.55
C THR A 46 16.13 -2.50 16.87
N SER A 47 15.36 -2.27 17.92
CA SER A 47 15.86 -2.09 19.27
C SER A 47 14.95 -2.81 20.29
N PRO A 48 15.49 -3.82 21.04
CA PRO A 48 16.82 -4.38 20.88
C PRO A 48 17.08 -4.97 19.50
N GLY A 49 18.36 -5.06 19.11
CA GLY A 49 18.77 -5.70 17.85
C GLY A 49 18.42 -7.18 17.84
N VAL A 50 17.76 -7.65 16.79
CA VAL A 50 17.43 -9.07 16.58
C VAL A 50 17.79 -9.51 15.16
N PRO A 51 18.11 -10.80 14.94
CA PRO A 51 18.27 -11.34 13.60
C PRO A 51 16.96 -11.24 12.82
N PHE A 52 17.07 -10.97 11.51
CA PHE A 52 15.94 -10.98 10.61
C PHE A 52 16.32 -11.51 9.22
N ALA A 53 15.31 -11.93 8.46
CA ALA A 53 15.46 -12.39 7.08
C ALA A 53 14.49 -11.63 6.17
N GLY A 54 15.00 -11.17 5.03
CA GLY A 54 14.21 -10.47 4.02
C GLY A 54 13.78 -11.40 2.89
N TYR A 55 12.59 -11.14 2.32
CA TYR A 55 12.10 -11.78 1.11
C TYR A 55 11.16 -10.85 0.35
N ARG A 56 10.88 -11.17 -0.92
CA ARG A 56 9.82 -10.49 -1.69
C ARG A 56 8.55 -11.34 -1.67
N ASP A 57 7.42 -10.67 -1.46
CA ASP A 57 6.10 -11.29 -1.61
C ASP A 57 5.65 -11.33 -3.08
N GLY A 58 4.48 -11.91 -3.33
CA GLY A 58 3.90 -12.00 -4.69
C GLY A 58 3.46 -10.64 -5.29
N PHE A 59 3.47 -9.58 -4.50
CA PHE A 59 3.16 -8.21 -4.94
C PHE A 59 4.42 -7.36 -5.16
N GLY A 60 5.60 -7.94 -4.95
CA GLY A 60 6.88 -7.26 -5.09
C GLY A 60 7.32 -6.46 -3.85
N ASN A 61 6.57 -6.49 -2.76
CA ASN A 61 6.93 -5.82 -1.53
C ASN A 61 8.15 -6.50 -0.87
N TRP A 62 9.01 -5.69 -0.26
CA TRP A 62 10.06 -6.22 0.61
C TRP A 62 9.49 -6.49 1.99
N CYS A 63 9.50 -7.76 2.37
CA CYS A 63 9.03 -8.25 3.65
C CYS A 63 10.20 -8.65 4.52
N THR A 64 10.25 -8.16 5.75
CA THR A 64 11.26 -8.55 6.74
C THR A 64 10.62 -9.38 7.84
N ARG A 65 11.07 -10.63 7.97
CA ARG A 65 10.59 -11.57 8.98
C ARG A 65 11.58 -11.64 10.15
N LEU A 66 11.06 -11.47 11.36
CA LEU A 66 11.84 -11.50 12.59
C LEU A 66 11.03 -12.04 13.77
N VAL A 67 11.70 -12.32 14.87
CA VAL A 67 11.05 -12.64 16.16
C VAL A 67 11.41 -11.54 17.16
N ALA A 68 10.43 -10.73 17.52
CA ALA A 68 10.58 -9.69 18.52
C ALA A 68 10.52 -10.27 19.92
N PRO A 69 11.41 -9.89 20.85
CA PRO A 69 11.36 -10.35 22.25
C PRO A 69 10.18 -9.77 23.02
N ALA A 70 9.84 -10.38 24.13
CA ALA A 70 8.89 -9.79 25.08
C ALA A 70 9.39 -8.44 25.60
N GLY A 71 8.47 -7.54 25.92
CA GLY A 71 8.77 -6.21 26.45
C GLY A 71 8.69 -5.10 25.41
N ALA A 72 9.49 -4.06 25.62
CA ALA A 72 9.54 -2.93 24.69
C ALA A 72 10.38 -3.29 23.45
N PHE A 73 9.83 -3.05 22.29
CA PHE A 73 10.49 -3.32 21.01
C PHE A 73 10.23 -2.19 20.03
N VAL A 74 11.25 -1.75 19.32
CA VAL A 74 11.16 -0.65 18.35
C VAL A 74 11.58 -1.15 16.97
N LEU A 75 10.79 -0.83 15.96
CA LEU A 75 11.11 -0.95 14.54
C LEU A 75 11.23 0.45 13.95
N SER A 76 12.23 0.70 13.13
CA SER A 76 12.34 1.98 12.43
C SER A 76 13.02 1.84 11.07
N THR A 77 12.58 2.68 10.14
CA THR A 77 13.22 2.90 8.83
C THR A 77 13.36 4.39 8.60
N ASP A 78 14.34 4.82 7.79
CA ASP A 78 14.56 6.23 7.48
C ASP A 78 15.35 6.35 6.16
N GLY A 79 14.66 6.34 5.04
CA GLY A 79 15.20 6.47 3.69
C GLY A 79 15.08 7.87 3.12
N VAL A 80 15.88 8.17 2.09
CA VAL A 80 15.75 9.39 1.28
C VAL A 80 15.73 9.00 -0.18
N PHE A 81 14.75 9.50 -0.91
CA PHE A 81 14.50 9.20 -2.32
C PHE A 81 14.52 10.46 -3.15
N ARG A 82 14.97 10.34 -4.41
CA ARG A 82 14.75 11.36 -5.43
C ARG A 82 13.37 11.20 -6.03
N ASP A 83 12.74 12.33 -6.31
CA ASP A 83 11.49 12.41 -7.04
C ASP A 83 11.50 13.61 -7.98
N THR A 84 10.76 13.53 -9.06
CA THR A 84 10.64 14.63 -10.01
C THR A 84 9.73 15.74 -9.50
N GLY A 85 8.90 15.46 -8.51
CA GLY A 85 7.83 16.34 -8.04
C GLY A 85 6.74 16.60 -9.08
N GLN A 86 6.73 15.83 -10.16
CA GLN A 86 5.68 15.94 -11.19
C GLN A 86 4.53 15.01 -10.84
N PRO A 87 3.27 15.42 -11.13
CA PRO A 87 2.12 14.52 -11.01
C PRO A 87 2.28 13.29 -11.90
N ASP A 88 1.66 12.19 -11.48
CA ASP A 88 1.57 11.00 -12.30
C ASP A 88 0.85 11.29 -13.63
N PRO A 89 1.23 10.62 -14.74
CA PRO A 89 0.58 10.81 -16.02
C PRO A 89 -0.90 10.45 -15.94
N VAL A 90 -1.74 11.34 -16.44
CA VAL A 90 -3.17 11.10 -16.60
C VAL A 90 -3.45 10.67 -18.04
N THR A 91 -4.12 9.53 -18.21
CA THR A 91 -4.41 8.97 -19.55
C THR A 91 -5.92 8.77 -19.73
N PRO A 92 -6.70 9.86 -19.99
CA PRO A 92 -8.15 9.80 -20.06
C PRO A 92 -8.69 8.85 -21.14
N ALA A 93 -7.90 8.58 -22.16
CA ALA A 93 -8.24 7.65 -23.26
C ALA A 93 -7.92 6.19 -22.94
N ALA A 94 -7.37 5.88 -21.76
CA ALA A 94 -7.06 4.49 -21.38
C ALA A 94 -8.33 3.65 -21.32
N GLN A 95 -8.28 2.50 -22.01
CA GLN A 95 -9.40 1.56 -22.11
C GLN A 95 -9.27 0.47 -21.01
N GLN A 96 -10.40 -0.12 -20.67
CA GLN A 96 -10.42 -1.32 -19.84
C GLN A 96 -10.01 -2.52 -20.69
N HIS A 97 -9.00 -3.27 -20.25
CA HIS A 97 -8.62 -4.52 -20.88
C HIS A 97 -9.64 -5.63 -20.54
N ALA A 98 -9.83 -6.54 -21.46
CA ALA A 98 -10.55 -7.78 -21.16
C ALA A 98 -9.69 -8.68 -20.26
N VAL A 99 -10.33 -9.51 -19.45
CA VAL A 99 -9.61 -10.31 -18.42
C VAL A 99 -8.57 -11.23 -19.04
N GLN A 100 -8.86 -11.81 -20.21
CA GLN A 100 -7.93 -12.69 -20.93
C GLN A 100 -6.68 -11.99 -21.49
N ASP A 101 -6.71 -10.66 -21.57
CA ASP A 101 -5.61 -9.85 -22.10
C ASP A 101 -4.79 -9.18 -20.99
N LEU A 102 -5.10 -9.49 -19.72
CA LEU A 102 -4.37 -8.95 -18.57
C LEU A 102 -3.03 -9.66 -18.41
N PRO A 103 -1.95 -8.93 -18.06
CA PRO A 103 -0.70 -9.55 -17.64
C PRO A 103 -0.90 -10.47 -16.42
N ASP A 104 -0.22 -11.63 -16.41
CA ASP A 104 -0.38 -12.65 -15.37
C ASP A 104 -0.16 -12.10 -13.97
N GLU A 105 0.79 -11.19 -13.78
CA GLU A 105 1.10 -10.57 -12.50
C GLU A 105 -0.03 -9.68 -11.96
N THR A 106 -0.99 -9.28 -12.80
CA THR A 106 -2.13 -8.46 -12.36
C THR A 106 -3.33 -9.28 -11.92
N LEU A 107 -3.37 -10.58 -12.25
CA LEU A 107 -4.51 -11.46 -11.94
C LEU A 107 -4.77 -11.59 -10.43
N ALA A 108 -3.73 -11.48 -9.61
CA ALA A 108 -3.86 -11.50 -8.15
C ALA A 108 -4.75 -10.37 -7.60
N TYR A 109 -4.85 -9.24 -8.33
CA TYR A 109 -5.66 -8.09 -7.93
C TYR A 109 -7.14 -8.22 -8.30
N LEU A 110 -7.52 -9.27 -9.03
CA LEU A 110 -8.93 -9.61 -9.29
C LEU A 110 -9.58 -10.34 -8.11
N LEU A 111 -8.78 -10.81 -7.17
CA LEU A 111 -9.25 -11.52 -5.98
C LEU A 111 -9.61 -10.55 -4.87
N GLY A 112 -10.66 -10.89 -4.13
CA GLY A 112 -10.97 -10.22 -2.88
C GLY A 112 -9.89 -10.46 -1.82
N SER A 113 -9.83 -9.61 -0.83
CA SER A 113 -8.94 -9.79 0.33
C SER A 113 -9.74 -9.64 1.63
N ARG A 114 -9.09 -9.96 2.76
CA ARG A 114 -9.72 -9.77 4.08
C ARG A 114 -10.25 -8.34 4.29
N TYR A 115 -9.54 -7.33 3.79
CA TYR A 115 -9.91 -5.93 4.00
C TYR A 115 -10.66 -5.32 2.82
N CYS A 116 -10.50 -5.88 1.63
CA CYS A 116 -11.27 -5.57 0.43
C CYS A 116 -12.26 -6.72 0.18
N ASP A 117 -13.33 -6.72 0.94
CA ASP A 117 -14.37 -7.75 0.99
C ASP A 117 -15.32 -7.59 -0.21
N THR A 118 -14.82 -7.96 -1.38
CA THR A 118 -15.50 -7.80 -2.68
C THR A 118 -16.89 -8.45 -2.70
N ASP A 119 -17.07 -9.55 -2.00
CA ASP A 119 -18.37 -10.25 -1.90
C ASP A 119 -19.48 -9.35 -1.33
N LEU A 120 -19.12 -8.41 -0.43
CA LEU A 120 -20.06 -7.47 0.17
C LEU A 120 -20.18 -6.15 -0.62
N LEU A 121 -19.24 -5.88 -1.53
CA LEU A 121 -19.17 -4.61 -2.23
C LEU A 121 -19.60 -4.69 -3.70
N SER A 122 -19.64 -5.89 -4.29
CA SER A 122 -19.84 -6.06 -5.73
C SER A 122 -21.17 -5.46 -6.20
N ASP A 123 -22.28 -5.74 -5.52
CA ASP A 123 -23.59 -5.23 -5.92
C ASP A 123 -23.66 -3.70 -5.81
N GLU A 124 -23.09 -3.14 -4.76
CA GLU A 124 -23.03 -1.69 -4.57
C GLU A 124 -22.14 -1.02 -5.61
N ALA A 125 -20.99 -1.62 -5.93
CA ALA A 125 -20.08 -1.12 -6.96
C ALA A 125 -20.75 -1.15 -8.34
N TRP A 126 -21.44 -2.23 -8.70
CA TRP A 126 -22.16 -2.32 -9.95
C TRP A 126 -23.34 -1.35 -10.02
N ARG A 127 -24.09 -1.20 -8.95
CA ARG A 127 -25.20 -0.23 -8.88
C ARG A 127 -24.73 1.20 -9.11
N ARG A 128 -23.58 1.58 -8.57
CA ARG A 128 -23.03 2.95 -8.69
C ARG A 128 -22.30 3.18 -10.02
N PHE A 129 -21.45 2.25 -10.42
CA PHE A 129 -20.47 2.47 -11.49
C PHE A 129 -20.69 1.61 -12.72
N GLY A 130 -21.65 0.68 -12.71
CA GLY A 130 -21.90 -0.24 -13.82
C GLY A 130 -22.25 0.46 -15.14
N GLN A 131 -22.89 1.63 -15.06
CA GLN A 131 -23.24 2.45 -16.23
C GLN A 131 -22.18 3.51 -16.60
N THR A 132 -21.12 3.67 -15.81
CA THR A 132 -20.02 4.55 -16.15
C THR A 132 -19.22 3.94 -17.31
N ALA A 133 -18.76 4.77 -18.23
CA ALA A 133 -17.91 4.33 -19.34
C ALA A 133 -16.69 3.54 -18.81
N PRO A 134 -16.37 2.36 -19.37
CA PRO A 134 -15.23 1.56 -18.93
C PRO A 134 -13.90 2.28 -19.20
N GLY A 135 -12.86 1.85 -18.47
CA GLY A 135 -11.53 2.45 -18.56
C GLY A 135 -11.34 3.59 -17.56
N TRP A 136 -10.57 4.62 -17.96
CA TRP A 136 -10.20 5.71 -17.05
C TRP A 136 -11.41 6.40 -16.39
N ALA A 137 -12.47 6.64 -17.15
CA ALA A 137 -13.67 7.31 -16.65
C ALA A 137 -14.29 6.58 -15.44
N ARG A 138 -14.32 5.24 -15.47
CA ARG A 138 -14.83 4.43 -14.36
C ARG A 138 -13.92 4.51 -13.14
N VAL A 139 -12.61 4.44 -13.35
CA VAL A 139 -11.63 4.59 -12.27
C VAL A 139 -11.77 5.94 -11.60
N GLN A 140 -11.86 7.01 -12.40
CA GLN A 140 -12.04 8.37 -11.87
C GLN A 140 -13.34 8.52 -11.07
N ALA A 141 -14.44 7.99 -11.59
CA ALA A 141 -15.73 8.03 -10.88
C ALA A 141 -15.68 7.29 -9.53
N VAL A 142 -14.97 6.17 -9.46
CA VAL A 142 -14.74 5.45 -8.19
C VAL A 142 -13.89 6.28 -7.24
N CYS A 143 -12.80 6.87 -7.70
CA CYS A 143 -11.92 7.72 -6.89
C CYS A 143 -12.68 8.94 -6.34
N ASP A 144 -13.43 9.64 -7.19
CA ASP A 144 -14.21 10.82 -6.80
C ASP A 144 -15.28 10.47 -5.75
N PHE A 145 -15.95 9.33 -5.93
CA PHE A 145 -16.92 8.85 -4.96
C PHE A 145 -16.25 8.54 -3.62
N VAL A 146 -15.17 7.78 -3.62
CA VAL A 146 -14.47 7.42 -2.38
C VAL A 146 -13.96 8.67 -1.67
N HIS A 147 -13.36 9.60 -2.40
CA HIS A 147 -12.87 10.87 -1.85
C HIS A 147 -13.98 11.72 -1.23
N GLY A 148 -15.14 11.80 -1.88
CA GLY A 148 -16.27 12.58 -1.39
C GLY A 148 -17.11 11.90 -0.31
N HIS A 149 -17.06 10.57 -0.23
CA HIS A 149 -17.89 9.78 0.67
C HIS A 149 -17.20 9.42 1.98
N LEU A 150 -15.89 9.11 1.95
CA LEU A 150 -15.16 8.66 3.13
C LEU A 150 -14.54 9.83 3.89
N SER A 151 -14.82 9.88 5.19
CA SER A 151 -14.12 10.78 6.11
C SER A 151 -12.89 10.07 6.69
N PHE A 152 -11.71 10.63 6.40
CA PHE A 152 -10.47 10.10 6.96
C PHE A 152 -10.27 10.58 8.40
N GLY A 153 -9.84 9.65 9.27
CA GLY A 153 -9.44 9.99 10.64
C GLY A 153 -8.84 8.78 11.37
N TYR A 154 -7.74 9.00 12.08
CA TYR A 154 -7.08 7.93 12.85
C TYR A 154 -7.97 7.34 13.95
N HIS A 155 -8.92 8.11 14.48
CA HIS A 155 -9.90 7.64 15.47
C HIS A 155 -10.87 6.58 14.90
N HIS A 156 -11.00 6.49 13.58
CA HIS A 156 -11.75 5.45 12.91
C HIS A 156 -10.92 4.17 12.66
N ALA A 157 -9.59 4.25 12.80
CA ALA A 157 -8.70 3.13 12.49
C ALA A 157 -8.89 1.98 13.49
N ARG A 158 -9.05 0.77 12.97
CA ARG A 158 -9.04 -0.48 13.73
C ARG A 158 -8.51 -1.63 12.85
N PRO A 159 -7.78 -2.61 13.44
CA PRO A 159 -7.14 -3.67 12.66
C PRO A 159 -8.09 -4.58 11.89
N THR A 160 -9.38 -4.56 12.22
CA THR A 160 -10.40 -5.43 11.62
C THR A 160 -11.36 -4.70 10.68
N ARG A 161 -11.17 -3.39 10.44
CA ARG A 161 -12.08 -2.63 9.58
C ARG A 161 -11.91 -3.04 8.14
N THR A 162 -13.00 -3.43 7.49
CA THR A 162 -13.04 -3.78 6.07
C THR A 162 -13.51 -2.61 5.22
N ALA A 163 -13.37 -2.73 3.89
CA ALA A 163 -13.83 -1.71 2.95
C ALA A 163 -15.36 -1.54 3.00
N ALA A 164 -16.14 -2.62 3.12
CA ALA A 164 -17.61 -2.55 3.29
C ALA A 164 -17.97 -1.80 4.57
N GLN A 165 -17.28 -2.04 5.68
CA GLN A 165 -17.49 -1.32 6.93
C GLN A 165 -17.03 0.15 6.90
N ALA A 166 -16.16 0.51 5.98
CA ALA A 166 -15.78 1.90 5.78
C ALA A 166 -16.78 2.66 4.91
N LEU A 167 -17.48 1.93 4.02
CA LEU A 167 -18.50 2.48 3.14
C LEU A 167 -19.84 2.75 3.87
N ALA A 168 -20.17 1.96 4.89
CA ALA A 168 -21.37 2.09 5.72
C ALA A 168 -21.29 3.25 6.72
#